data_1b477ba4b701771f8f41e350af14baff
#
_entry.id   1b477ba4b701771f8f41e350af14baff
#
_cell.length_a   1.000
_cell.length_b   1.000
_cell.length_c   1.000
_cell.angle_alpha   90.00
_cell.angle_beta   90.00
_cell.angle_gamma   90.00
#
_symmetry.space_group_name_H-M   'P 1'
#
loop_
_entity.id
_entity.type
_entity.pdbx_description
1 polymer ?
#
loop_
_entity_poly.entity_id
_entity_poly.type
_entity_poly.pdbx_seq_one_letter_code
_entity_poly.pdbx_strand_id
1 'polypeptide(L)'
;MKEQPARSLVLDSEALSRLLRNDRAMAARIEASRQAGVPVLVSALTIVEAVHGKTDVSRLKWVLSRLRVEPVSQEDSLTAVGLLRDAGGLHGHKYAIDALVAALALRVPAPVIVLTSDRDDWSKLRGSHVSIREV
;
A
#
# COMPACT_ATOMS: atom_id res chain seq x y z
N MET A 1 15.92 -7.49 -21.44
CA MET A 1 14.46 -7.28 -21.46
C MET A 1 14.10 -6.04 -20.69
N LYS A 2 13.25 -5.21 -21.27
CA LYS A 2 12.77 -4.03 -20.56
C LYS A 2 11.74 -4.45 -19.51
N GLU A 3 11.89 -3.95 -18.31
CA GLU A 3 10.84 -4.10 -17.30
C GLU A 3 9.58 -3.36 -17.78
N GLN A 4 8.43 -3.96 -17.56
CA GLN A 4 7.19 -3.26 -17.81
C GLN A 4 7.00 -2.15 -16.79
N PRO A 5 6.54 -0.96 -17.22
CA PRO A 5 6.25 0.10 -16.26
C PRO A 5 5.13 -0.32 -15.30
N ALA A 6 5.20 0.15 -14.07
CA ALA A 6 4.15 -0.10 -13.09
C ALA A 6 2.82 0.45 -13.58
N ARG A 7 1.75 -0.31 -13.34
CA ARG A 7 0.38 0.10 -13.63
C ARG A 7 -0.40 0.50 -12.39
N SER A 8 0.13 0.18 -11.22
CA SER A 8 -0.46 0.58 -9.94
C SER A 8 0.63 0.80 -8.92
N LEU A 9 0.42 1.78 -8.05
CA LEU A 9 1.28 2.07 -6.92
C LEU A 9 0.45 1.99 -5.66
N VAL A 10 0.86 1.14 -4.70
CA VAL A 10 0.15 0.93 -3.44
C VAL A 10 1.00 1.45 -2.30
N LEU A 11 0.39 2.22 -1.40
CA LEU A 11 1.06 2.77 -0.24
C LEU A 11 0.78 1.94 0.99
N ASP A 12 1.83 1.56 1.70
CA ASP A 12 1.72 1.04 3.06
C ASP A 12 1.75 2.21 4.06
N SER A 13 1.60 1.93 5.34
CA SER A 13 1.40 2.96 6.36
C SER A 13 2.56 3.97 6.46
N GLU A 14 3.81 3.52 6.36
CA GLU A 14 4.94 4.45 6.43
C GLU A 14 4.96 5.41 5.24
N ALA A 15 4.64 4.93 4.04
CA ALA A 15 4.56 5.80 2.87
C ALA A 15 3.47 6.87 3.04
N LEU A 16 2.28 6.47 3.52
CA LEU A 16 1.21 7.42 3.79
C LEU A 16 1.61 8.40 4.90
N SER A 17 2.23 7.90 5.96
CA SER A 17 2.70 8.73 7.07
C SER A 17 3.69 9.79 6.61
N ARG A 18 4.60 9.44 5.69
CA ARG A 18 5.55 10.41 5.12
C ARG A 18 4.85 11.52 4.34
N LEU A 19 3.82 11.18 3.57
CA LEU A 19 3.02 12.20 2.88
C LEU A 19 2.34 13.13 3.87
N LEU A 20 1.84 12.60 4.98
CA LEU A 20 1.19 13.39 6.03
C LEU A 20 2.18 14.32 6.75
N ARG A 21 3.47 13.96 6.77
CA ARG A 21 4.54 14.78 7.36
C ARG A 21 5.22 15.71 6.35
N ASN A 22 4.64 15.90 5.17
CA ASN A 22 5.20 16.76 4.12
C ASN A 22 6.57 16.32 3.60
N ASP A 23 6.83 15.01 3.53
CA ASP A 23 8.05 14.49 2.92
C ASP A 23 8.08 14.83 1.43
N ARG A 24 9.05 15.64 1.01
CA ARG A 24 9.11 16.14 -0.36
C ARG A 24 9.42 15.04 -1.38
N ALA A 25 10.31 14.12 -1.03
CA ALA A 25 10.66 13.02 -1.94
C ALA A 25 9.47 12.13 -2.19
N MET A 26 8.70 11.81 -1.13
CA MET A 26 7.49 11.02 -1.26
C MET A 26 6.43 11.76 -2.08
N ALA A 27 6.20 13.04 -1.81
CA ALA A 27 5.25 13.85 -2.56
C ALA A 27 5.59 13.92 -4.05
N ALA A 28 6.88 14.07 -4.39
CA ALA A 28 7.35 14.09 -5.77
C ALA A 28 7.10 12.76 -6.46
N ARG A 29 7.31 11.64 -5.76
CA ARG A 29 7.07 10.31 -6.29
C ARG A 29 5.58 10.09 -6.62
N ILE A 30 4.69 10.51 -5.72
CA ILE A 30 3.25 10.40 -5.95
C ILE A 30 2.82 11.25 -7.13
N GLU A 31 3.29 12.49 -7.22
CA GLU A 31 2.94 13.37 -8.33
C GLU A 31 3.45 12.84 -9.66
N ALA A 32 4.66 12.29 -9.70
CA ALA A 32 5.20 11.67 -10.91
C ALA A 32 4.33 10.50 -11.36
N SER A 33 3.87 9.67 -10.43
CA SER A 33 2.99 8.56 -10.72
C SER A 33 1.66 9.04 -11.31
N ARG A 34 1.07 10.07 -10.71
CA ARG A 34 -0.18 10.64 -11.20
C ARG A 34 -0.04 11.23 -12.61
N GLN A 35 1.04 11.96 -12.87
CA GLN A 35 1.31 12.52 -14.19
C GLN A 35 1.52 11.45 -15.26
N ALA A 36 2.06 10.31 -14.87
CA ALA A 36 2.22 9.16 -15.76
C ALA A 36 0.94 8.34 -15.95
N GLY A 37 -0.17 8.74 -15.32
CA GLY A 37 -1.44 8.03 -15.39
C GLY A 37 -1.48 6.75 -14.57
N VAL A 38 -0.56 6.59 -13.63
CA VAL A 38 -0.51 5.43 -12.74
C VAL A 38 -1.28 5.75 -11.46
N PRO A 39 -2.37 5.03 -11.17
CA PRO A 39 -3.14 5.28 -9.96
C PRO A 39 -2.32 4.95 -8.71
N VAL A 40 -2.48 5.79 -7.69
CA VAL A 40 -1.87 5.59 -6.38
C VAL A 40 -2.99 5.20 -5.42
N LEU A 41 -2.89 3.99 -4.87
CA LEU A 41 -3.95 3.39 -4.08
C LEU A 41 -3.51 3.20 -2.64
N VAL A 42 -4.46 3.32 -1.73
CA VAL A 42 -4.24 3.05 -0.32
C VAL A 42 -5.45 2.31 0.24
N SER A 43 -5.21 1.32 1.09
CA SER A 43 -6.29 0.64 1.79
C SER A 43 -6.91 1.58 2.82
N ALA A 44 -8.23 1.50 2.98
CA ALA A 44 -8.92 2.21 4.06
C ALA A 44 -8.32 1.90 5.43
N LEU A 45 -7.84 0.66 5.64
CA LEU A 45 -7.21 0.27 6.91
C LEU A 45 -5.85 0.94 7.14
N THR A 46 -5.12 1.22 6.06
CA THR A 46 -3.84 1.92 6.16
C THR A 46 -4.01 3.31 6.75
N ILE A 47 -5.13 3.95 6.49
CA ILE A 47 -5.45 5.27 7.07
C ILE A 47 -5.49 5.17 8.59
N VAL A 48 -6.15 4.13 9.13
CA VAL A 48 -6.25 3.93 10.58
C VAL A 48 -4.86 3.74 11.20
N GLU A 49 -3.99 3.02 10.50
CA GLU A 49 -2.63 2.74 10.98
C GLU A 49 -1.71 3.97 10.93
N ALA A 50 -1.85 4.81 9.90
CA ALA A 50 -0.95 5.95 9.67
C ALA A 50 -1.36 7.23 10.41
N VAL A 51 -2.64 7.39 10.73
CA VAL A 51 -3.18 8.60 11.35
C VAL A 51 -3.15 8.48 12.88
N HIS A 52 -2.69 9.54 13.54
CA HIS A 52 -2.68 9.61 15.00
C HIS A 52 -3.24 10.94 15.47
N GLY A 53 -3.34 11.13 16.79
CA GLY A 53 -4.01 12.30 17.38
C GLY A 53 -3.41 13.65 17.01
N LYS A 54 -2.16 13.70 16.57
CA LYS A 54 -1.47 14.94 16.16
C LYS A 54 -1.46 15.16 14.65
N THR A 55 -2.06 14.25 13.88
CA THR A 55 -2.12 14.40 12.42
C THR A 55 -3.02 15.59 12.05
N ASP A 56 -2.52 16.46 11.18
CA ASP A 56 -3.30 17.59 10.67
C ASP A 56 -4.44 17.07 9.78
N VAL A 57 -5.68 17.35 10.19
CA VAL A 57 -6.88 16.87 9.49
C VAL A 57 -7.00 17.47 8.09
N SER A 58 -6.66 18.74 7.92
CA SER A 58 -6.71 19.39 6.60
C SER A 58 -5.69 18.75 5.65
N ARG A 59 -4.49 18.50 6.15
CA ARG A 59 -3.44 17.80 5.38
C ARG A 59 -3.89 16.39 5.00
N LEU A 60 -4.47 15.66 5.94
CA LEU A 60 -5.00 14.33 5.70
C LEU A 60 -6.03 14.35 4.56
N LYS A 61 -7.00 15.23 4.62
CA LYS A 61 -8.03 15.34 3.58
C LYS A 61 -7.42 15.66 2.22
N TRP A 62 -6.46 16.58 2.19
CA TRP A 62 -5.79 16.93 0.94
C TRP A 62 -5.01 15.74 0.37
N VAL A 63 -4.24 15.05 1.20
CA VAL A 63 -3.47 13.88 0.77
C VAL A 63 -4.41 12.81 0.22
N LEU A 64 -5.48 12.48 0.94
CA LEU A 64 -6.43 11.44 0.50
C LEU A 64 -7.14 11.83 -0.80
N SER A 65 -7.32 13.12 -1.06
CA SER A 65 -7.93 13.57 -2.32
C SER A 65 -7.04 13.27 -3.54
N ARG A 66 -5.75 13.04 -3.33
CA ARG A 66 -4.79 12.69 -4.38
C ARG A 66 -4.62 11.19 -4.57
N LEU A 67 -5.24 10.39 -3.73
CA LEU A 67 -5.10 8.94 -3.72
C LEU A 67 -6.45 8.29 -4.02
N ARG A 68 -6.40 7.04 -4.46
CA ARG A 68 -7.59 6.21 -4.53
C ARG A 68 -7.65 5.38 -3.25
N VAL A 69 -8.63 5.66 -2.40
CA VAL A 69 -8.86 4.90 -1.18
C VAL A 69 -9.74 3.70 -1.51
N GLU A 70 -9.22 2.50 -1.22
CA GLU A 70 -9.92 1.26 -1.52
C GLU A 70 -10.50 0.65 -0.25
N PRO A 71 -11.79 0.27 -0.27
CA PRO A 71 -12.39 -0.43 0.88
C PRO A 71 -11.87 -1.86 0.95
N VAL A 72 -12.02 -2.46 2.12
CA VAL A 72 -11.70 -3.88 2.34
C VAL A 72 -12.98 -4.70 2.15
N SER A 73 -12.97 -5.60 1.18
CA SER A 73 -14.09 -6.49 0.89
C SER A 73 -13.94 -7.83 1.60
N GLN A 74 -15.02 -8.62 1.59
CA GLN A 74 -14.96 -10.00 2.06
C GLN A 74 -13.93 -10.81 1.25
N GLU A 75 -13.89 -10.60 -0.07
CA GLU A 75 -12.92 -11.27 -0.93
C GLU A 75 -11.49 -10.93 -0.55
N ASP A 76 -11.21 -9.68 -0.24
CA ASP A 76 -9.88 -9.25 0.24
C ASP A 76 -9.53 -10.00 1.51
N SER A 77 -10.48 -10.15 2.43
CA SER A 77 -10.25 -10.87 3.68
C SER A 77 -9.94 -12.34 3.45
N LEU A 78 -10.64 -13.00 2.53
CA LEU A 78 -10.37 -14.39 2.18
C LEU A 78 -9.02 -14.55 1.50
N THR A 79 -8.65 -13.64 0.61
CA THR A 79 -7.32 -13.62 0.00
C THR A 79 -6.24 -13.46 1.06
N ALA A 80 -6.43 -12.54 2.00
CA ALA A 80 -5.48 -12.31 3.09
C ALA A 80 -5.29 -13.56 3.96
N VAL A 81 -6.36 -14.29 4.27
CA VAL A 81 -6.26 -15.56 5.00
C VAL A 81 -5.38 -16.55 4.23
N GLY A 82 -5.57 -16.67 2.92
CA GLY A 82 -4.75 -17.53 2.08
C GLY A 82 -3.27 -17.14 2.09
N LEU A 83 -2.99 -15.84 1.99
CA LEU A 83 -1.62 -15.33 2.03
C LEU A 83 -0.93 -15.66 3.36
N LEU A 84 -1.64 -15.51 4.46
CA LEU A 84 -1.09 -15.82 5.78
C LEU A 84 -0.79 -17.30 5.94
N ARG A 85 -1.64 -18.17 5.41
CA ARG A 85 -1.42 -19.62 5.40
C ARG A 85 -0.22 -20.00 4.54
N ASP A 86 -0.14 -19.46 3.33
CA ASP A 86 0.94 -19.75 2.39
C ASP A 86 2.29 -19.26 2.90
N ALA A 87 2.30 -18.22 3.73
CA ALA A 87 3.50 -17.70 4.35
C ALA A 87 3.95 -18.48 5.59
N GLY A 88 3.40 -19.69 5.80
CA GLY A 88 3.75 -20.55 6.92
C GLY A 88 2.86 -20.39 8.14
N GLY A 89 1.63 -19.92 7.95
CA GLY A 89 0.68 -19.75 9.05
C GLY A 89 0.98 -18.54 9.94
N LEU A 90 1.33 -17.40 9.32
CA LEU A 90 1.58 -16.17 10.06
C LEU A 90 0.36 -15.76 10.88
N HIS A 91 0.63 -15.17 12.04
CA HIS A 91 -0.42 -14.82 12.98
C HIS A 91 -1.24 -13.62 12.47
N GLY A 92 -2.54 -13.83 12.26
CA GLY A 92 -3.43 -12.80 11.72
C GLY A 92 -3.48 -11.53 12.58
N HIS A 93 -3.41 -11.66 13.90
CA HIS A 93 -3.41 -10.51 14.80
C HIS A 93 -2.25 -9.54 14.51
N LYS A 94 -1.06 -10.06 14.23
CA LYS A 94 0.12 -9.23 13.92
C LYS A 94 0.16 -8.76 12.48
N TYR A 95 -0.27 -9.59 11.55
CA TYR A 95 -0.06 -9.37 10.12
C TYR A 95 -1.36 -9.02 9.35
N ALA A 96 -2.47 -8.80 10.05
CA ALA A 96 -3.77 -8.61 9.41
C ALA A 96 -3.76 -7.46 8.40
N ILE A 97 -3.24 -6.30 8.79
CA ILE A 97 -3.24 -5.12 7.92
C ILE A 97 -2.31 -5.36 6.72
N ASP A 98 -1.10 -5.88 6.96
CA ASP A 98 -0.16 -6.19 5.89
C ASP A 98 -0.75 -7.19 4.89
N ALA A 99 -1.42 -8.22 5.37
CA ALA A 99 -2.07 -9.22 4.52
C ALA A 99 -3.21 -8.61 3.69
N LEU A 100 -3.98 -7.69 4.26
CA LEU A 100 -5.06 -7.02 3.54
C LEU A 100 -4.53 -6.03 2.50
N VAL A 101 -3.43 -5.34 2.79
CA VAL A 101 -2.77 -4.48 1.80
C VAL A 101 -2.16 -5.34 0.69
N ALA A 102 -1.60 -6.50 1.02
CA ALA A 102 -1.11 -7.45 0.02
C ALA A 102 -2.25 -7.97 -0.87
N ALA A 103 -3.42 -8.24 -0.29
CA ALA A 103 -4.60 -8.64 -1.06
C ALA A 103 -5.02 -7.54 -2.04
N LEU A 104 -4.99 -6.28 -1.61
CA LEU A 104 -5.24 -5.14 -2.50
C LEU A 104 -4.24 -5.12 -3.65
N ALA A 105 -2.95 -5.29 -3.36
CA ALA A 105 -1.90 -5.28 -4.37
C ALA A 105 -2.09 -6.40 -5.41
N LEU A 106 -2.68 -7.53 -5.02
CA LEU A 106 -2.93 -8.65 -5.93
C LEU A 106 -4.12 -8.42 -6.86
N ARG A 107 -5.09 -7.58 -6.49
CA ARG A 107 -6.29 -7.38 -7.31
C ARG A 107 -6.26 -6.15 -8.20
N VAL A 108 -5.30 -5.25 -8.03
CA VAL A 108 -5.17 -4.06 -8.88
C VAL A 108 -4.31 -4.37 -10.11
N PRO A 109 -4.37 -3.53 -11.17
CA PRO A 109 -3.63 -3.79 -12.40
C PRO A 109 -2.12 -3.94 -12.16
N ALA A 110 -1.58 -5.08 -12.58
CA ALA A 110 -0.16 -5.39 -12.52
C ALA A 110 0.57 -4.85 -13.76
N PRO A 111 1.87 -4.53 -13.66
CA PRO A 111 2.75 -4.66 -12.49
C PRO A 111 2.41 -3.67 -11.38
N VAL A 112 2.58 -4.11 -10.13
CA VAL A 112 2.27 -3.32 -8.94
C VAL A 112 3.55 -3.05 -8.17
N ILE A 113 3.73 -1.81 -7.73
CA ILE A 113 4.80 -1.42 -6.80
C ILE A 113 4.16 -1.07 -5.47
N VAL A 114 4.63 -1.68 -4.39
CA VAL A 114 4.22 -1.35 -3.02
C VAL A 114 5.34 -0.56 -2.36
N LEU A 115 5.00 0.63 -1.86
CA LEU A 115 5.92 1.45 -1.08
C LEU A 115 5.75 1.15 0.40
N THR A 116 6.78 0.60 1.02
CA THR A 116 6.74 0.17 2.42
C THR A 116 8.11 0.33 3.07
N SER A 117 8.14 0.47 4.40
CA SER A 117 9.37 0.39 5.18
C SER A 117 9.64 -1.03 5.69
N ASP A 118 8.70 -1.94 5.52
CA ASP A 118 8.76 -3.29 6.08
C ASP A 118 8.95 -4.34 4.99
N ARG A 119 10.13 -4.31 4.40
CA ARG A 119 10.46 -5.19 3.27
C ARG A 119 10.41 -6.67 3.63
N ASP A 120 10.85 -7.01 4.84
CA ASP A 120 10.93 -8.42 5.26
C ASP A 120 9.53 -9.05 5.39
N ASP A 121 8.61 -8.37 6.05
CA ASP A 121 7.25 -8.87 6.19
C ASP A 121 6.54 -8.95 4.83
N TRP A 122 6.76 -7.96 3.98
CA TRP A 122 6.19 -7.94 2.64
C TRP A 122 6.73 -9.04 1.74
N SER A 123 8.01 -9.40 1.88
CA SER A 123 8.60 -10.48 1.07
C SER A 123 7.92 -11.82 1.32
N LYS A 124 7.30 -12.00 2.50
CA LYS A 124 6.58 -13.23 2.86
C LYS A 124 5.16 -13.26 2.29
N LEU A 125 4.57 -12.11 1.99
CA LEU A 125 3.16 -11.99 1.62
C LEU A 125 2.91 -11.68 0.16
N ARG A 126 3.89 -11.15 -0.56
CA ARG A 126 3.69 -10.68 -1.92
C ARG A 126 3.53 -11.82 -2.93
N GLY A 127 2.76 -11.54 -4.00
CA GLY A 127 2.72 -12.39 -5.18
C GLY A 127 3.87 -12.06 -6.15
N SER A 128 4.02 -12.89 -7.20
CA SER A 128 5.13 -12.78 -8.17
C SER A 128 5.12 -11.50 -9.00
N HIS A 129 3.96 -10.86 -9.18
CA HIS A 129 3.80 -9.64 -9.98
C HIS A 129 3.78 -8.36 -9.14
N VAL A 130 4.10 -8.47 -7.86
CA VAL A 130 4.16 -7.34 -6.92
C VAL A 130 5.61 -7.09 -6.56
N SER A 131 6.09 -5.88 -6.84
CA SER A 131 7.42 -5.43 -6.46
C SER A 131 7.34 -4.55 -5.22
N ILE A 132 8.35 -4.64 -4.38
CA ILE A 132 8.42 -3.86 -3.14
C ILE A 132 9.52 -2.83 -3.28
N ARG A 133 9.22 -1.59 -2.89
CA ARG A 133 10.22 -0.53 -2.75
C ARG A 133 10.20 0.00 -1.34
N GLU A 134 11.38 -0.03 -0.73
CA GLU A 134 11.56 0.50 0.61
C GLU A 134 11.57 2.03 0.59
N VAL A 135 10.89 2.61 1.55
CA VAL A 135 10.82 4.05 1.73
C VAL A 135 11.52 4.53 2.99
#